data_92265b44d994103b64de0298d46e6dcd
#
_entry.id   92265b44d994103b64de0298d46e6dcd
#
_cell.length_a   1.000
_cell.length_b   1.000
_cell.length_c   1.000
_cell.angle_alpha   90.00
_cell.angle_beta   90.00
_cell.angle_gamma   90.00
#
_symmetry.space_group_name_H-M   'P 1'
#
loop_
_entity.id
_entity.type
_entity.pdbx_description
1 polymer ?
#
loop_
_entity_poly.entity_id
_entity_poly.type
_entity_poly.pdbx_seq_one_letter_code
_entity_poly.pdbx_strand_id
1 'polypeptide(L)'
;MQAKAPGSRRLRGAVAALGLLLAAGCGANFDAQTNKIYQPAAGVNDQEGQVHAFNVLVVHSEGRGTLIGALLNKAARSDALVAVTGRSDSSDLTAEIDGSQLDLPPDQLAQIGDDGAVSISGEGLTLGASVEITLRFQNAGPVTVEVPVVARTGDYATVPVR
;
A
#
# COMPACT_ATOMS: atom_id res chain seq x y z
N MET A 1 -31.03 44.20 -58.21
CA MET A 1 -30.87 44.27 -56.73
C MET A 1 -30.57 42.91 -56.23
N GLN A 2 -29.31 42.59 -55.86
CA GLN A 2 -28.90 41.31 -55.32
C GLN A 2 -28.64 41.47 -53.81
N ALA A 3 -29.43 40.79 -53.00
CA ALA A 3 -29.25 40.76 -51.57
C ALA A 3 -28.10 39.85 -51.20
N LYS A 4 -27.04 40.40 -50.58
CA LYS A 4 -25.87 39.73 -50.12
C LYS A 4 -26.16 39.06 -48.75
N ALA A 5 -26.12 37.75 -48.66
CA ALA A 5 -26.37 37.00 -47.41
C ALA A 5 -25.18 37.17 -46.44
N PRO A 6 -25.37 37.66 -45.21
CA PRO A 6 -24.34 37.71 -44.18
C PRO A 6 -24.50 36.52 -43.23
N GLY A 7 -23.78 35.43 -43.41
CA GLY A 7 -24.00 34.31 -42.52
C GLY A 7 -22.77 33.41 -42.21
N SER A 8 -21.79 33.35 -43.11
CA SER A 8 -20.77 32.30 -43.02
C SER A 8 -19.62 32.55 -42.00
N ARG A 9 -19.35 33.81 -41.63
CA ARG A 9 -18.28 34.19 -40.68
C ARG A 9 -18.66 33.93 -39.23
N ARG A 10 -19.93 34.16 -38.88
CA ARG A 10 -20.42 33.97 -37.49
C ARG A 10 -20.55 32.47 -37.15
N LEU A 11 -20.93 31.65 -38.13
CA LEU A 11 -21.04 30.20 -37.95
C LEU A 11 -19.67 29.55 -37.74
N ARG A 12 -18.63 30.03 -38.44
CA ARG A 12 -17.24 29.52 -38.25
C ARG A 12 -16.66 29.87 -36.88
N GLY A 13 -16.99 31.02 -36.31
CA GLY A 13 -16.57 31.42 -34.98
C GLY A 13 -17.25 30.59 -33.88
N ALA A 14 -18.52 30.26 -34.03
CA ALA A 14 -19.29 29.46 -33.08
C ALA A 14 -18.79 27.99 -33.02
N VAL A 15 -18.45 27.41 -34.17
CA VAL A 15 -17.91 26.04 -34.24
C VAL A 15 -16.49 25.94 -33.63
N ALA A 16 -15.65 26.95 -33.82
CA ALA A 16 -14.31 27.01 -33.22
C ALA A 16 -14.37 27.17 -31.69
N ALA A 17 -15.32 28.01 -31.18
CA ALA A 17 -15.51 28.18 -29.74
C ALA A 17 -16.05 26.91 -29.05
N LEU A 18 -16.93 26.16 -29.70
CA LEU A 18 -17.48 24.91 -29.19
C LEU A 18 -16.40 23.81 -29.17
N GLY A 19 -15.50 23.79 -30.14
CA GLY A 19 -14.37 22.86 -30.19
C GLY A 19 -13.34 23.07 -29.04
N LEU A 20 -13.11 24.33 -28.66
CA LEU A 20 -12.21 24.66 -27.53
C LEU A 20 -12.80 24.29 -26.15
N LEU A 21 -14.12 24.37 -26.00
CA LEU A 21 -14.80 23.98 -24.76
C LEU A 21 -14.77 22.46 -24.52
N LEU A 22 -14.73 21.63 -25.56
CA LEU A 22 -14.64 20.20 -25.48
C LEU A 22 -13.21 19.71 -25.16
N ALA A 23 -12.16 20.50 -25.41
CA ALA A 23 -10.78 20.18 -25.12
C ALA A 23 -10.38 20.47 -23.64
N ALA A 24 -11.15 21.27 -22.91
CA ALA A 24 -10.85 21.63 -21.51
C ALA A 24 -11.27 20.55 -20.48
N GLY A 25 -11.91 19.47 -20.91
CA GLY A 25 -12.43 18.42 -20.01
C GLY A 25 -11.49 17.28 -19.66
N CYS A 26 -10.27 17.26 -20.16
CA CYS A 26 -9.37 16.11 -20.02
C CYS A 26 -8.56 16.03 -18.71
N GLY A 27 -8.84 16.86 -17.70
CA GLY A 27 -8.05 16.90 -16.46
C GLY A 27 -8.67 16.22 -15.25
N ALA A 28 -9.94 15.82 -15.30
CA ALA A 28 -10.66 15.25 -14.16
C ALA A 28 -10.99 13.77 -14.39
N ASN A 29 -9.98 12.94 -14.56
CA ASN A 29 -10.18 11.49 -14.61
C ASN A 29 -10.17 10.91 -13.19
N PHE A 30 -10.94 9.83 -12.96
CA PHE A 30 -10.99 9.12 -11.67
C PHE A 30 -9.60 8.58 -11.24
N ASP A 31 -8.66 8.47 -12.17
CA ASP A 31 -7.26 8.11 -11.90
C ASP A 31 -6.33 9.30 -11.63
N ALA A 32 -6.85 10.51 -11.46
CA ALA A 32 -6.00 11.66 -11.15
C ALA A 32 -5.25 11.41 -9.82
N GLN A 33 -3.93 11.74 -9.79
CA GLN A 33 -3.09 11.58 -8.58
C GLN A 33 -3.70 12.28 -7.34
N THR A 34 -4.52 13.33 -7.55
CA THR A 34 -5.23 14.06 -6.48
C THR A 34 -6.38 13.27 -5.85
N ASN A 35 -6.86 12.20 -6.52
CA ASN A 35 -7.90 11.32 -5.98
C ASN A 35 -7.30 10.12 -5.22
N LYS A 36 -5.98 9.94 -5.27
CA LYS A 36 -5.31 8.90 -4.47
C LYS A 36 -5.21 9.38 -3.04
N ILE A 37 -5.66 8.52 -2.13
CA ILE A 37 -5.54 8.80 -0.70
C ILE A 37 -4.04 8.94 -0.39
N TYR A 38 -3.61 10.14 -0.01
CA TYR A 38 -2.26 10.37 0.49
C TYR A 38 -2.14 9.72 1.87
N GLN A 39 -1.25 8.75 1.98
CA GLN A 39 -0.95 8.08 3.24
C GLN A 39 0.35 8.65 3.79
N PRO A 40 0.31 9.49 4.83
CA PRO A 40 1.50 10.14 5.39
C PRO A 40 2.39 9.19 6.21
N ALA A 41 1.96 7.94 6.42
CA ALA A 41 2.75 6.93 7.12
C ALA A 41 3.84 6.36 6.20
N ALA A 42 4.96 5.94 6.79
CA ALA A 42 6.07 5.33 6.03
C ALA A 42 5.70 3.95 5.46
N GLY A 43 4.77 3.25 6.11
CA GLY A 43 4.34 1.92 5.70
C GLY A 43 3.24 1.91 4.64
N VAL A 44 2.98 0.74 4.08
CA VAL A 44 1.95 0.49 3.07
C VAL A 44 0.66 -0.01 3.70
N ASN A 45 -0.44 0.26 3.02
CA ASN A 45 -1.75 -0.29 3.37
C ASN A 45 -2.28 -1.16 2.24
N ASP A 46 -2.91 -2.26 2.61
CA ASP A 46 -3.74 -3.08 1.75
C ASP A 46 -5.10 -3.26 2.42
N GLN A 47 -6.16 -2.90 1.73
CA GLN A 47 -7.54 -2.99 2.24
C GLN A 47 -8.41 -3.87 1.33
N GLU A 48 -7.78 -4.72 0.56
CA GLU A 48 -8.48 -5.70 -0.26
C GLU A 48 -8.74 -6.98 0.54
N GLY A 49 -9.83 -7.69 0.20
CA GLY A 49 -10.16 -8.96 0.82
C GLY A 49 -10.73 -8.89 2.24
N GLN A 50 -10.54 -9.97 3.00
CA GLN A 50 -11.11 -10.14 4.34
C GLN A 50 -10.21 -9.59 5.45
N VAL A 51 -8.92 -9.61 5.26
CA VAL A 51 -7.94 -9.04 6.21
C VAL A 51 -7.32 -7.82 5.58
N HIS A 52 -7.49 -6.68 6.24
CA HIS A 52 -6.87 -5.43 5.85
C HIS A 52 -5.56 -5.24 6.60
N ALA A 53 -4.53 -4.80 5.90
CA ALA A 53 -3.22 -4.48 6.46
C ALA A 53 -3.00 -2.96 6.46
N PHE A 54 -2.47 -2.42 7.56
CA PHE A 54 -2.27 -0.98 7.73
C PHE A 54 -0.84 -0.69 8.18
N ASN A 55 -0.23 0.32 7.55
CA ASN A 55 1.09 0.83 7.86
C ASN A 55 2.17 -0.26 8.00
N VAL A 56 2.16 -1.22 7.08
CA VAL A 56 3.10 -2.34 7.09
C VAL A 56 4.44 -1.87 6.56
N LEU A 57 5.50 -2.09 7.31
CA LEU A 57 6.88 -1.76 6.95
C LEU A 57 7.87 -2.66 7.71
N VAL A 58 9.12 -2.68 7.28
CA VAL A 58 10.20 -3.38 7.98
C VAL A 58 11.13 -2.36 8.64
N VAL A 59 11.29 -2.47 9.97
CA VAL A 59 12.29 -1.69 10.72
C VAL A 59 13.59 -2.50 10.76
N HIS A 60 14.65 -1.95 10.18
CA HIS A 60 15.94 -2.62 10.00
C HIS A 60 17.02 -2.09 10.95
N SER A 61 17.80 -3.01 11.49
CA SER A 61 19.03 -2.72 12.24
C SER A 61 19.99 -3.93 12.12
N GLU A 62 21.26 -3.65 11.82
CA GLU A 62 22.34 -4.62 11.83
C GLU A 62 22.10 -5.90 10.99
N GLY A 63 21.52 -5.75 9.79
CA GLY A 63 21.26 -6.87 8.88
C GLY A 63 20.01 -7.69 9.20
N ARG A 64 19.24 -7.28 10.19
CA ARG A 64 17.95 -7.88 10.59
C ARG A 64 16.83 -6.87 10.52
N GLY A 65 15.61 -7.34 10.44
CA GLY A 65 14.42 -6.50 10.41
C GLY A 65 13.30 -7.06 11.27
N THR A 66 12.41 -6.18 11.68
CA THR A 66 11.13 -6.53 12.28
C THR A 66 10.03 -5.94 11.43
N LEU A 67 9.09 -6.80 11.01
CA LEU A 67 7.87 -6.36 10.36
C LEU A 67 6.96 -5.72 11.41
N ILE A 68 6.50 -4.51 11.15
CA ILE A 68 5.51 -3.83 11.99
C ILE A 68 4.31 -3.40 11.15
N GLY A 69 3.19 -3.20 11.80
CA GLY A 69 1.94 -2.79 11.19
C GLY A 69 0.74 -3.24 12.00
N ALA A 70 -0.45 -3.09 11.44
CA ALA A 70 -1.68 -3.56 12.06
C ALA A 70 -2.52 -4.35 11.05
N LEU A 71 -3.14 -5.42 11.51
CA LEU A 71 -4.07 -6.25 10.74
C LEU A 71 -5.48 -6.11 11.31
N LEU A 72 -6.47 -5.99 10.43
CA LEU A 72 -7.88 -5.94 10.79
C LEU A 72 -8.62 -7.04 10.04
N ASN A 73 -9.14 -8.00 10.77
CA ASN A 73 -10.01 -9.03 10.21
C ASN A 73 -11.44 -8.50 10.07
N LYS A 74 -11.92 -8.35 8.84
CA LYS A 74 -13.28 -7.90 8.49
C LYS A 74 -14.29 -9.03 8.40
N ALA A 75 -13.84 -10.30 8.50
CA ALA A 75 -14.74 -11.43 8.52
C ALA A 75 -15.45 -11.57 9.87
N ALA A 76 -16.63 -12.18 9.88
CA ALA A 76 -17.40 -12.44 11.11
C ALA A 76 -16.81 -13.56 11.99
N ARG A 77 -15.75 -14.24 11.52
CA ARG A 77 -15.06 -15.33 12.22
C ARG A 77 -13.62 -14.93 12.51
N SER A 78 -13.09 -15.44 13.62
CA SER A 78 -11.66 -15.30 13.92
C SER A 78 -10.81 -15.96 12.83
N ASP A 79 -9.66 -15.38 12.58
CA ASP A 79 -8.60 -15.90 11.72
C ASP A 79 -7.26 -15.83 12.48
N ALA A 80 -6.18 -16.21 11.84
CA ALA A 80 -4.84 -16.07 12.38
C ALA A 80 -3.83 -15.88 11.25
N LEU A 81 -2.81 -15.04 11.47
CA LEU A 81 -1.61 -15.00 10.64
C LEU A 81 -0.74 -16.20 11.03
N VAL A 82 -0.56 -17.14 10.11
CA VAL A 82 0.12 -18.43 10.36
C VAL A 82 1.48 -18.54 9.70
N ALA A 83 1.75 -17.74 8.68
CA ALA A 83 3.07 -17.68 8.06
C ALA A 83 3.31 -16.32 7.41
N VAL A 84 4.57 -15.93 7.34
CA VAL A 84 5.06 -14.77 6.59
C VAL A 84 6.20 -15.25 5.71
N THR A 85 6.23 -14.78 4.47
CA THR A 85 7.36 -14.98 3.57
C THR A 85 7.79 -13.62 3.03
N GLY A 86 9.08 -13.45 2.84
CA GLY A 86 9.66 -12.22 2.31
C GLY A 86 10.49 -12.49 1.07
N ARG A 87 10.57 -11.50 0.19
CA ARG A 87 11.41 -11.53 -1.00
C ARG A 87 11.99 -10.14 -1.28
N SER A 88 13.28 -10.10 -1.55
CA SER A 88 13.96 -8.94 -2.13
C SER A 88 14.09 -9.11 -3.65
N ASP A 89 14.57 -8.09 -4.34
CA ASP A 89 14.84 -8.17 -5.78
C ASP A 89 15.82 -9.30 -6.15
N SER A 90 16.69 -9.69 -5.22
CA SER A 90 17.80 -10.61 -5.48
C SER A 90 17.67 -11.97 -4.82
N SER A 91 16.87 -12.09 -3.75
CA SER A 91 16.80 -13.33 -2.95
C SER A 91 15.54 -13.44 -2.12
N ASP A 92 15.22 -14.65 -1.71
CA ASP A 92 14.21 -14.91 -0.69
C ASP A 92 14.74 -14.47 0.69
N LEU A 93 13.85 -13.91 1.50
CA LEU A 93 14.11 -13.51 2.86
C LEU A 93 13.53 -14.55 3.83
N THR A 94 14.24 -14.82 4.91
CA THR A 94 13.73 -15.62 6.00
C THR A 94 12.82 -14.76 6.87
N ALA A 95 11.57 -15.21 7.07
CA ALA A 95 10.63 -14.56 7.96
C ALA A 95 10.16 -15.55 9.02
N GLU A 96 10.17 -15.15 10.28
CA GLU A 96 9.79 -15.99 11.42
C GLU A 96 8.78 -15.24 12.29
N ILE A 97 7.68 -15.92 12.66
CA ILE A 97 6.69 -15.42 13.62
C ILE A 97 7.14 -15.89 15.01
N ASP A 98 7.30 -14.96 15.95
CA ASP A 98 7.56 -15.29 17.36
C ASP A 98 6.30 -15.91 17.98
N GLY A 99 6.38 -17.18 18.31
CA GLY A 99 5.22 -18.01 18.60
C GLY A 99 4.77 -18.82 17.39
N SER A 100 3.57 -19.37 17.44
CA SER A 100 3.04 -20.20 16.34
C SER A 100 2.18 -19.43 15.35
N GLN A 101 1.53 -18.36 15.80
CA GLN A 101 0.60 -17.55 15.03
C GLN A 101 0.26 -16.23 15.75
N LEU A 102 -0.31 -15.26 15.00
CA LEU A 102 -0.94 -14.07 15.55
C LEU A 102 -2.45 -14.15 15.34
N ASP A 103 -3.21 -14.18 16.44
CA ASP A 103 -4.66 -14.28 16.39
C ASP A 103 -5.30 -12.98 15.89
N LEU A 104 -6.31 -13.13 15.03
CA LEU A 104 -7.06 -12.04 14.39
C LEU A 104 -8.56 -12.15 14.71
N PRO A 105 -9.03 -11.67 15.88
CA PRO A 105 -10.44 -11.62 16.20
C PRO A 105 -11.22 -10.75 15.20
N PRO A 106 -12.53 -10.99 15.02
CA PRO A 106 -13.38 -10.19 14.14
C PRO A 106 -13.40 -8.72 14.55
N ASP A 107 -13.30 -7.81 13.57
CA ASP A 107 -13.37 -6.35 13.73
C ASP A 107 -12.44 -5.76 14.82
N GLN A 108 -11.32 -6.43 15.11
CA GLN A 108 -10.29 -5.95 16.02
C GLN A 108 -8.95 -5.79 15.32
N LEU A 109 -8.22 -4.74 15.69
CA LEU A 109 -6.84 -4.54 15.23
C LEU A 109 -5.89 -5.45 16.02
N ALA A 110 -5.08 -6.20 15.31
CA ALA A 110 -3.94 -6.94 15.86
C ALA A 110 -2.65 -6.25 15.41
N GLN A 111 -1.77 -5.93 16.37
CA GLN A 111 -0.49 -5.26 16.09
C GLN A 111 0.58 -6.30 15.73
N ILE A 112 1.30 -6.07 14.64
CA ILE A 112 2.50 -6.82 14.28
C ILE A 112 3.70 -6.01 14.81
N GLY A 113 4.60 -6.64 15.52
CA GLY A 113 5.93 -6.11 15.74
C GLY A 113 6.20 -5.35 17.03
N ASP A 114 5.21 -5.03 17.87
CA ASP A 114 5.47 -4.37 19.16
C ASP A 114 6.41 -5.19 20.05
N ASP A 115 6.34 -6.53 19.96
CA ASP A 115 7.19 -7.47 20.68
C ASP A 115 8.24 -8.16 19.78
N GLY A 116 8.44 -7.69 18.53
CA GLY A 116 9.26 -8.38 17.55
C GLY A 116 8.61 -9.67 17.02
N ALA A 117 7.28 -9.68 16.98
CA ALA A 117 6.49 -10.86 16.62
C ALA A 117 6.78 -11.43 15.22
N VAL A 118 7.33 -10.64 14.30
CA VAL A 118 7.75 -11.12 12.97
C VAL A 118 9.14 -10.58 12.65
N SER A 119 10.14 -11.45 12.72
CA SER A 119 11.51 -11.13 12.32
C SER A 119 11.75 -11.43 10.85
N ILE A 120 12.55 -10.58 10.20
CA ILE A 120 12.94 -10.71 8.79
C ILE A 120 14.46 -10.65 8.70
N SER A 121 15.05 -11.57 7.94
CA SER A 121 16.50 -11.60 7.70
C SER A 121 16.84 -12.14 6.31
N GLY A 122 18.00 -11.82 5.81
CA GLY A 122 18.50 -12.32 4.53
C GLY A 122 19.24 -11.28 3.71
N GLU A 123 19.87 -11.74 2.64
CA GLU A 123 20.54 -10.87 1.68
C GLU A 123 19.50 -10.02 0.94
N GLY A 124 19.83 -8.75 0.72
CA GLY A 124 18.92 -7.80 0.05
C GLY A 124 17.98 -7.06 1.01
N LEU A 125 17.97 -7.38 2.32
CA LEU A 125 17.29 -6.57 3.33
C LEU A 125 18.16 -5.34 3.64
N THR A 126 18.01 -4.29 2.82
CA THR A 126 18.83 -3.07 2.92
C THR A 126 17.99 -1.84 3.18
N LEU A 127 18.55 -0.87 3.90
CA LEU A 127 17.87 0.40 4.19
C LEU A 127 17.50 1.14 2.91
N GLY A 128 16.26 1.62 2.85
CA GLY A 128 15.74 2.38 1.73
C GLY A 128 15.29 1.52 0.54
N ALA A 129 15.47 0.20 0.59
CA ALA A 129 14.87 -0.72 -0.38
C ALA A 129 13.40 -0.97 -0.08
N SER A 130 12.68 -1.53 -1.05
CA SER A 130 11.39 -2.18 -0.85
C SER A 130 11.56 -3.69 -0.88
N VAL A 131 10.76 -4.42 -0.12
CA VAL A 131 10.71 -5.88 -0.12
C VAL A 131 9.27 -6.34 -0.22
N GLU A 132 9.05 -7.41 -0.96
CA GLU A 132 7.75 -8.04 -1.06
C GLU A 132 7.52 -8.92 0.17
N ILE A 133 6.42 -8.71 0.87
CA ILE A 133 6.00 -9.51 2.03
C ILE A 133 4.66 -10.14 1.72
N THR A 134 4.57 -11.46 1.86
CA THR A 134 3.32 -12.20 1.77
C THR A 134 2.91 -12.70 3.14
N LEU A 135 1.75 -12.23 3.60
CA LEU A 135 1.09 -12.63 4.83
C LEU A 135 0.12 -13.77 4.52
N ARG A 136 0.24 -14.90 5.19
CA ARG A 136 -0.64 -16.07 5.02
C ARG A 136 -1.49 -16.27 6.25
N PHE A 137 -2.79 -16.32 6.03
CA PHE A 137 -3.79 -16.49 7.07
C PHE A 137 -4.35 -17.92 7.06
N GLN A 138 -4.95 -18.33 8.17
CA GLN A 138 -5.51 -19.66 8.32
C GLN A 138 -6.73 -19.87 7.40
N ASN A 139 -7.59 -18.87 7.27
CA ASN A 139 -8.85 -18.96 6.51
C ASN A 139 -8.92 -17.95 5.36
N ALA A 140 -8.42 -16.73 5.55
CA ALA A 140 -8.38 -15.70 4.51
C ALA A 140 -7.35 -16.06 3.42
N GLY A 141 -7.53 -15.49 2.25
CA GLY A 141 -6.51 -15.54 1.19
C GLY A 141 -5.22 -14.81 1.60
N PRO A 142 -4.09 -15.09 0.94
CA PRO A 142 -2.85 -14.39 1.21
C PRO A 142 -2.96 -12.90 0.83
N VAL A 143 -2.28 -12.06 1.59
CA VAL A 143 -2.08 -10.63 1.29
C VAL A 143 -0.61 -10.42 0.97
N THR A 144 -0.32 -9.86 -0.20
CA THR A 144 1.05 -9.55 -0.64
C THR A 144 1.21 -8.05 -0.79
N VAL A 145 2.18 -7.49 -0.11
CA VAL A 145 2.47 -6.05 -0.09
C VAL A 145 3.96 -5.80 -0.33
N GLU A 146 4.25 -4.74 -1.08
CA GLU A 146 5.61 -4.24 -1.23
C GLU A 146 5.88 -3.18 -0.17
N VAL A 147 6.70 -3.49 0.81
CA VAL A 147 6.91 -2.67 2.01
C VAL A 147 8.29 -2.04 2.04
N PRO A 148 8.42 -0.79 2.53
CA PRO A 148 9.70 -0.13 2.66
C PRO A 148 10.50 -0.71 3.84
N VAL A 149 11.83 -0.70 3.70
CA VAL A 149 12.80 -1.00 4.76
C VAL A 149 13.33 0.31 5.32
N VAL A 150 12.98 0.61 6.57
CA VAL A 150 13.32 1.86 7.25
C VAL A 150 14.37 1.64 8.35
N ALA A 151 15.11 2.69 8.70
CA ALA A 151 16.07 2.65 9.79
C ALA A 151 15.36 2.61 11.15
N ARG A 152 15.98 1.93 12.12
CA ARG A 152 15.56 1.94 13.53
C ARG A 152 15.96 3.27 14.21
N THR A 153 15.35 4.37 13.78
CA THR A 153 15.61 5.74 14.28
C THR A 153 14.31 6.53 14.40
N GLY A 154 14.31 7.64 15.11
CA GLY A 154 13.12 8.47 15.29
C GLY A 154 11.97 7.69 15.93
N ASP A 155 10.83 7.68 15.28
CA ASP A 155 9.61 6.99 15.78
C ASP A 155 9.78 5.47 15.89
N TYR A 156 10.76 4.90 15.18
CA TYR A 156 11.05 3.45 15.19
C TYR A 156 12.19 3.05 16.12
N ALA A 157 12.78 3.99 16.88
CA ALA A 157 13.95 3.72 17.73
C ALA A 157 13.70 2.67 18.82
N THR A 158 12.45 2.53 19.27
CA THR A 158 12.04 1.59 20.31
C THR A 158 11.61 0.22 19.80
N VAL A 159 11.43 0.06 18.48
CA VAL A 159 11.03 -1.23 17.89
C VAL A 159 12.12 -2.28 18.16
N PRO A 160 11.78 -3.42 18.78
CA PRO A 160 12.74 -4.49 19.01
C PRO A 160 13.11 -5.14 17.67
N VAL A 161 14.40 -5.21 17.35
CA VAL A 161 14.92 -5.95 16.19
C VAL A 161 15.78 -7.10 16.72
N ARG A 162 15.42 -8.34 16.36
CA ARG A 162 16.04 -9.58 16.82
C ARG A 162 16.61 -10.41 15.69
#